data_19d305dd9cdeebfde183fe6d6cb180ba
#
_entry.id   19d305dd9cdeebfde183fe6d6cb180ba
#
_cell.length_a   1.000
_cell.length_b   1.000
_cell.length_c   1.000
_cell.angle_alpha   90.00
_cell.angle_beta   90.00
_cell.angle_gamma   90.00
#
_symmetry.space_group_name_H-M   'P 1'
#
loop_
_entity.id
_entity.type
_entity.pdbx_description
1 polymer ?
#
loop_
_entity_poly.entity_id
_entity_poly.type
_entity_poly.pdbx_seq_one_letter_code
_entity_poly.pdbx_strand_id
1 'polypeptide(L)'
;MNTPMTRRTLIGGSLAAAAGLSLPLPAQAHGGRRTDEAATRYGKVRGRREDGIVKFLGVPYATPPLGRLRFKAPKPPQRWSGVRDTVGFPNPAFQAAGAEMGPTGNGRMPAPSEDCLYLNIWTPAADHRRRPVMFYNHGGGYMIGSGSATGQDGTHLAQLYDVVVVESNHRLGLLGYLFLGDLARGDYAANQGMLDILAALRWTSDNIDNFGGDPDNIMVWGESGGGAKTAAVYTMPSAARLFHKASIESAAPLRFPTRDGATARAERTLSLLGLTTADIPGLHEIPAARLLEIQQSEAANGVAPWGDPPPLPGFGAFVDGHIIPRHPFADGAAPWSAGKPLMVGTCRDETVFFSLFGPPDIFRIDDAGLRSALSGTYHGAELDRIIATFRRSRPGATPAQLYFAITTSPIWRDAIKIAEAKAAQHAAPVFMYQLAYPDPTVVPGTNFPLGSPHASDIPLKFANTPTDARPGQRATARHMSALWAGFARHGRPTAPGVPRWPAYTPEDRATMWIDPDSRIVKDPDRIERLFWNNRA
;
A
#
# COMPACT_ATOMS: atom_id res chain seq x y z
N MET A 1 10.25 -38.39 21.70
CA MET A 1 10.62 -37.04 22.17
C MET A 1 10.33 -36.08 21.03
N ASN A 2 9.16 -35.48 21.04
CA ASN A 2 8.70 -34.58 20.00
C ASN A 2 9.07 -33.16 20.37
N THR A 3 9.97 -32.56 19.60
CA THR A 3 10.29 -31.14 19.72
C THR A 3 9.20 -30.34 19.00
N PRO A 4 8.57 -29.32 19.59
CA PRO A 4 7.56 -28.52 18.92
C PRO A 4 8.23 -27.59 17.90
N MET A 5 7.80 -27.70 16.63
CA MET A 5 8.16 -26.78 15.56
C MET A 5 7.58 -25.40 15.87
N THR A 6 8.44 -24.41 16.01
CA THR A 6 8.03 -23.03 16.26
C THR A 6 7.46 -22.39 14.98
N ARG A 7 6.43 -21.56 15.13
CA ARG A 7 5.68 -20.83 14.07
C ARG A 7 6.53 -19.97 13.10
N ARG A 8 7.84 -19.87 13.32
CA ARG A 8 8.78 -19.15 12.46
C ARG A 8 9.14 -19.86 11.15
N THR A 9 8.82 -21.12 11.01
CA THR A 9 9.27 -21.98 9.87
C THR A 9 8.32 -21.96 8.66
N LEU A 10 7.19 -21.26 8.74
CA LEU A 10 6.17 -21.25 7.69
C LEU A 10 6.35 -20.20 6.58
N ILE A 11 7.31 -19.30 6.75
CA ILE A 11 7.63 -18.26 5.75
C ILE A 11 8.97 -18.52 5.04
N GLY A 12 9.69 -19.55 5.45
CA GLY A 12 11.02 -19.89 4.92
C GLY A 12 11.04 -21.24 4.18
N GLY A 13 10.48 -21.30 3.00
CA GLY A 13 10.58 -22.44 2.09
C GLY A 13 11.74 -22.28 1.10
N SER A 14 12.87 -22.90 1.43
CA SER A 14 13.91 -23.49 0.56
C SER A 14 14.44 -22.70 -0.64
N LEU A 15 15.64 -22.13 -0.48
CA LEU A 15 16.60 -21.92 -1.57
C LEU A 15 17.15 -23.29 -2.03
N ALA A 16 16.76 -23.71 -3.23
CA ALA A 16 17.46 -24.72 -3.99
C ALA A 16 17.75 -24.16 -5.39
N ALA A 17 19.02 -24.13 -5.74
CA ALA A 17 19.51 -23.70 -7.04
C ALA A 17 19.04 -24.66 -8.16
N ALA A 18 18.46 -24.12 -9.22
CA ALA A 18 18.27 -24.82 -10.49
C ALA A 18 18.70 -23.93 -11.65
N ALA A 19 19.56 -24.50 -12.46
CA ALA A 19 20.19 -23.93 -13.64
C ALA A 19 19.19 -23.61 -14.75
N GLY A 20 19.55 -22.60 -15.55
CA GLY A 20 18.73 -21.91 -16.52
C GLY A 20 18.22 -22.69 -17.71
N LEU A 21 17.16 -22.13 -18.27
CA LEU A 21 16.82 -22.16 -19.71
C LEU A 21 16.55 -20.73 -20.14
N SER A 22 17.56 -20.13 -20.74
CA SER A 22 17.49 -18.82 -21.37
C SER A 22 16.87 -18.94 -22.77
N LEU A 23 15.71 -18.34 -22.96
CA LEU A 23 15.18 -18.02 -24.29
C LEU A 23 15.83 -16.71 -24.76
N PRO A 24 16.34 -16.63 -26.00
CA PRO A 24 16.94 -15.41 -26.50
C PRO A 24 15.87 -14.36 -26.83
N LEU A 25 15.92 -13.22 -26.15
CA LEU A 25 15.21 -12.02 -26.55
C LEU A 25 15.95 -11.34 -27.71
N PRO A 26 15.26 -10.76 -28.72
CA PRO A 26 15.92 -10.11 -29.83
C PRO A 26 16.69 -8.88 -29.36
N ALA A 27 18.00 -8.87 -29.59
CA ALA A 27 18.88 -7.76 -29.34
C ALA A 27 18.59 -6.65 -30.36
N GLN A 28 17.96 -5.57 -29.96
CA GLN A 28 18.00 -4.31 -30.71
C GLN A 28 19.22 -3.51 -30.29
N ALA A 29 20.23 -3.51 -31.15
CA ALA A 29 21.42 -2.69 -31.01
C ALA A 29 21.09 -1.22 -31.29
N HIS A 30 21.04 -0.40 -30.23
CA HIS A 30 21.25 1.03 -30.33
C HIS A 30 22.52 1.33 -29.51
N GLY A 31 23.59 1.68 -30.23
CA GLY A 31 24.93 1.89 -29.71
C GLY A 31 25.08 3.20 -28.93
N GLY A 32 24.44 3.31 -27.75
CA GLY A 32 24.79 4.28 -26.72
C GLY A 32 25.42 3.52 -25.55
N ARG A 33 26.57 4.00 -25.06
CA ARG A 33 27.23 3.43 -23.87
C ARG A 33 26.20 3.48 -22.72
N ARG A 34 25.60 2.35 -22.36
CA ARG A 34 24.65 2.26 -21.22
C ARG A 34 25.44 2.59 -19.96
N THR A 35 25.19 3.75 -19.38
CA THR A 35 25.81 4.17 -18.11
C THR A 35 24.89 3.73 -16.97
N ASP A 36 25.48 3.28 -15.87
CA ASP A 36 24.76 3.02 -14.62
C ASP A 36 24.73 4.28 -13.75
N GLU A 37 24.99 5.45 -14.35
CA GLU A 37 24.94 6.77 -13.70
C GLU A 37 23.76 7.59 -14.22
N ALA A 38 23.16 8.34 -13.30
CA ALA A 38 22.11 9.30 -13.63
C ALA A 38 22.39 10.64 -12.93
N ALA A 39 22.08 11.74 -13.62
CA ALA A 39 22.13 13.06 -13.01
C ALA A 39 20.85 13.35 -12.24
N THR A 40 20.96 14.04 -11.13
CA THR A 40 19.84 14.62 -10.40
C THR A 40 20.05 16.12 -10.23
N ARG A 41 19.01 16.84 -9.82
CA ARG A 41 19.15 18.27 -9.47
C ARG A 41 20.14 18.52 -8.32
N TYR A 42 20.53 17.47 -7.58
CA TYR A 42 21.36 17.58 -6.39
C TYR A 42 22.78 17.06 -6.57
N GLY A 43 23.02 16.23 -7.56
CA GLY A 43 24.32 15.61 -7.90
C GLY A 43 24.10 14.34 -8.71
N LYS A 44 25.20 13.66 -9.06
CA LYS A 44 25.11 12.40 -9.81
C LYS A 44 24.99 11.21 -8.84
N VAL A 45 24.27 10.18 -9.28
CA VAL A 45 24.15 8.89 -8.59
C VAL A 45 24.59 7.76 -9.51
N ARG A 46 25.13 6.69 -8.92
CA ARG A 46 25.50 5.45 -9.62
C ARG A 46 24.66 4.31 -9.05
N GLY A 47 23.91 3.64 -9.93
CA GLY A 47 23.23 2.40 -9.63
C GLY A 47 24.10 1.18 -9.93
N ARG A 48 23.57 0.00 -9.63
CA ARG A 48 24.16 -1.28 -10.03
C ARG A 48 23.31 -1.94 -11.12
N ARG A 49 23.97 -2.51 -12.11
CA ARG A 49 23.29 -3.34 -13.12
C ARG A 49 23.19 -4.77 -12.61
N GLU A 50 21.98 -5.24 -12.54
CA GLU A 50 21.67 -6.60 -12.08
C GLU A 50 20.42 -7.07 -12.82
N ASP A 51 20.38 -8.35 -13.20
CA ASP A 51 19.23 -8.95 -13.91
C ASP A 51 18.79 -8.18 -15.17
N GLY A 52 19.72 -7.55 -15.88
CA GLY A 52 19.46 -6.80 -17.12
C GLY A 52 18.88 -5.40 -16.95
N ILE A 53 18.61 -4.96 -15.71
CA ILE A 53 18.15 -3.61 -15.37
C ILE A 53 19.18 -2.85 -14.52
N VAL A 54 18.94 -1.56 -14.28
CA VAL A 54 19.72 -0.75 -13.35
C VAL A 54 18.90 -0.47 -12.11
N LYS A 55 19.47 -0.76 -10.95
CA LYS A 55 18.87 -0.52 -9.64
C LYS A 55 19.61 0.65 -8.98
N PHE A 56 18.90 1.73 -8.65
CA PHE A 56 19.39 2.82 -7.83
C PHE A 56 18.71 2.71 -6.47
N LEU A 57 19.44 2.28 -5.46
CA LEU A 57 18.91 1.99 -4.13
C LEU A 57 19.46 2.99 -3.11
N GLY A 58 18.57 3.68 -2.40
CA GLY A 58 18.97 4.70 -1.42
C GLY A 58 19.31 6.05 -2.00
N VAL A 59 18.57 6.51 -3.00
CA VAL A 59 18.70 7.87 -3.56
C VAL A 59 18.05 8.87 -2.62
N PRO A 60 18.76 9.86 -2.05
CA PRO A 60 18.18 10.82 -1.12
C PRO A 60 17.25 11.79 -1.86
N TYR A 61 16.02 11.94 -1.39
CA TYR A 61 15.06 12.92 -1.90
C TYR A 61 14.82 14.10 -0.94
N ALA A 62 15.24 13.97 0.31
CA ALA A 62 15.17 15.02 1.32
C ALA A 62 16.34 14.93 2.29
N THR A 63 16.55 16.02 3.04
CA THR A 63 17.50 16.06 4.16
C THR A 63 16.99 15.14 5.29
N PRO A 64 17.86 14.37 5.96
CA PRO A 64 17.47 13.55 7.10
C PRO A 64 16.69 14.36 8.15
N PRO A 65 15.52 13.92 8.60
CA PRO A 65 14.65 14.68 9.51
C PRO A 65 15.07 14.50 10.99
N LEU A 66 16.34 14.77 11.28
CA LEU A 66 16.96 14.55 12.59
C LEU A 66 16.94 15.82 13.47
N GLY A 67 16.98 15.65 14.78
CA GLY A 67 17.08 16.73 15.75
C GLY A 67 16.03 17.81 15.50
N ARG A 68 16.42 19.05 15.26
CA ARG A 68 15.51 20.17 15.03
C ARG A 68 14.63 20.07 13.77
N LEU A 69 14.90 19.11 12.87
CA LEU A 69 14.06 18.84 11.69
C LEU A 69 12.97 17.80 11.96
N ARG A 70 13.04 17.10 13.11
CA ARG A 70 11.96 16.21 13.54
C ARG A 70 10.65 16.99 13.66
N PHE A 71 9.51 16.40 13.29
CA PHE A 71 8.16 16.99 13.29
C PHE A 71 7.97 18.20 12.35
N LYS A 72 8.93 18.47 11.46
CA LYS A 72 8.84 19.55 10.46
C LYS A 72 8.62 19.00 9.06
N ALA A 73 8.22 19.90 8.15
CA ALA A 73 8.17 19.58 6.73
C ALA A 73 9.55 19.15 6.21
N PRO A 74 9.62 18.19 5.27
CA PRO A 74 10.89 17.76 4.69
C PRO A 74 11.56 18.92 3.95
N LYS A 75 12.90 18.98 4.02
CA LYS A 75 13.72 19.94 3.28
C LYS A 75 14.43 19.23 2.13
N PRO A 76 14.67 19.90 0.99
CA PRO A 76 15.45 19.33 -0.11
C PRO A 76 16.80 18.80 0.37
N PRO A 77 17.35 17.76 -0.26
CA PRO A 77 18.67 17.25 0.10
C PRO A 77 19.76 18.28 -0.23
N GLN A 78 20.86 18.23 0.51
CA GLN A 78 22.03 19.02 0.18
C GLN A 78 22.64 18.57 -1.15
N ARG A 79 23.11 19.51 -1.96
CA ARG A 79 23.84 19.21 -3.19
C ARG A 79 25.17 18.55 -2.86
N TRP A 80 25.60 17.61 -3.71
CA TRP A 80 26.91 16.97 -3.60
C TRP A 80 27.68 17.06 -4.92
N SER A 81 29.01 17.04 -4.79
CA SER A 81 29.93 16.91 -5.91
C SER A 81 30.28 15.44 -6.16
N GLY A 82 30.74 15.13 -7.37
CA GLY A 82 31.08 13.75 -7.74
C GLY A 82 29.87 12.85 -7.96
N VAL A 83 30.10 11.54 -7.85
CA VAL A 83 29.09 10.50 -8.04
C VAL A 83 28.86 9.78 -6.71
N ARG A 84 27.63 9.72 -6.25
CA ARG A 84 27.22 8.97 -5.07
C ARG A 84 26.79 7.56 -5.48
N ASP A 85 27.35 6.54 -4.85
CA ASP A 85 26.89 5.17 -5.04
C ASP A 85 25.54 4.96 -4.34
N THR A 86 24.56 4.41 -5.09
CA THR A 86 23.22 4.08 -4.64
C THR A 86 22.93 2.61 -5.00
N VAL A 87 23.67 1.71 -4.35
CA VAL A 87 23.74 0.29 -4.68
C VAL A 87 23.20 -0.63 -3.59
N GLY A 88 22.76 -0.09 -2.46
CA GLY A 88 22.19 -0.81 -1.32
C GLY A 88 20.93 -0.16 -0.82
N PHE A 89 20.00 -0.98 -0.30
CA PHE A 89 18.77 -0.46 0.29
C PHE A 89 19.06 0.50 1.44
N PRO A 90 18.32 1.61 1.55
CA PRO A 90 18.45 2.56 2.65
C PRO A 90 17.78 2.02 3.92
N ASN A 91 18.07 2.67 5.04
CA ASN A 91 17.36 2.40 6.28
C ASN A 91 15.85 2.67 6.11
N PRO A 92 14.98 1.76 6.54
CA PRO A 92 13.55 2.05 6.66
C PRO A 92 13.30 3.09 7.74
N ALA A 93 12.12 3.70 7.72
CA ALA A 93 11.70 4.62 8.78
C ALA A 93 11.73 3.95 10.15
N PHE A 94 11.96 4.75 11.20
CA PHE A 94 12.04 4.25 12.57
C PHE A 94 10.72 3.58 12.98
N GLN A 95 10.78 2.31 13.32
CA GLN A 95 9.66 1.43 13.65
C GLN A 95 10.16 0.23 14.46
N ALA A 96 9.28 -0.64 14.96
CA ALA A 96 9.69 -1.87 15.62
C ALA A 96 10.54 -2.74 14.68
N ALA A 97 11.64 -3.28 15.20
CA ALA A 97 12.54 -4.12 14.41
C ALA A 97 11.81 -5.36 13.85
N GLY A 98 12.01 -5.65 12.58
CA GLY A 98 11.35 -6.74 11.86
C GLY A 98 10.00 -6.36 11.24
N ALA A 99 9.39 -5.25 11.65
CA ALA A 99 8.12 -4.78 11.08
C ALA A 99 8.27 -4.20 9.65
N GLU A 100 9.46 -3.72 9.33
CA GLU A 100 9.83 -3.17 8.01
C GLU A 100 9.77 -4.19 6.88
N MET A 101 9.85 -5.49 7.19
CA MET A 101 9.79 -6.55 6.19
C MET A 101 8.38 -6.75 5.64
N GLY A 102 7.36 -6.30 6.38
CA GLY A 102 5.98 -6.56 6.04
C GLY A 102 5.65 -8.06 5.95
N PRO A 103 4.42 -8.40 5.59
CA PRO A 103 3.97 -9.80 5.54
C PRO A 103 4.60 -10.63 4.43
N THR A 104 5.19 -10.00 3.43
CA THR A 104 5.74 -10.65 2.23
C THR A 104 7.26 -10.61 2.16
N GLY A 105 7.95 -10.10 3.20
CA GLY A 105 9.39 -9.87 3.18
C GLY A 105 10.19 -10.96 3.92
N ASN A 106 11.18 -11.54 3.24
CA ASN A 106 12.16 -12.48 3.79
C ASN A 106 13.61 -11.95 3.70
N GLY A 107 13.78 -10.68 3.34
CA GLY A 107 15.07 -10.06 3.15
C GLY A 107 15.70 -9.53 4.44
N ARG A 108 17.05 -9.47 4.48
CA ARG A 108 17.78 -8.77 5.53
C ARG A 108 17.74 -7.28 5.22
N MET A 109 16.92 -6.53 5.95
CA MET A 109 16.79 -5.09 5.84
C MET A 109 17.83 -4.38 6.69
N PRO A 110 18.29 -3.18 6.31
CA PRO A 110 19.01 -2.30 7.23
C PRO A 110 18.17 -2.00 8.48
N ALA A 111 18.85 -1.61 9.57
CA ALA A 111 18.15 -1.25 10.81
C ALA A 111 17.24 -0.02 10.60
N PRO A 112 16.05 0.03 11.22
CA PRO A 112 15.19 1.21 11.18
C PRO A 112 15.91 2.46 11.72
N SER A 113 15.69 3.60 11.06
CA SER A 113 16.34 4.87 11.40
C SER A 113 15.42 6.05 11.14
N GLU A 114 15.64 7.17 11.84
CA GLU A 114 15.03 8.44 11.48
C GLU A 114 15.64 9.01 10.18
N ASP A 115 16.88 8.65 9.84
CA ASP A 115 17.50 8.93 8.53
C ASP A 115 16.98 7.92 7.50
N CYS A 116 15.79 8.19 6.96
CA CYS A 116 15.05 7.27 6.11
C CYS A 116 14.52 7.87 4.79
N LEU A 117 14.73 9.15 4.51
CA LEU A 117 14.09 9.84 3.38
C LEU A 117 14.81 9.57 2.06
N TYR A 118 14.67 8.35 1.56
CA TYR A 118 15.33 7.82 0.37
C TYR A 118 14.34 7.17 -0.59
N LEU A 119 14.73 7.14 -1.89
CA LEU A 119 14.04 6.43 -2.97
C LEU A 119 14.83 5.19 -3.38
N ASN A 120 14.10 4.19 -3.88
CA ASN A 120 14.63 3.10 -4.68
C ASN A 120 14.03 3.18 -6.08
N ILE A 121 14.85 2.98 -7.11
CA ILE A 121 14.43 3.09 -8.51
C ILE A 121 14.95 1.86 -9.28
N TRP A 122 14.03 1.18 -9.96
CA TRP A 122 14.32 0.09 -10.88
C TRP A 122 13.99 0.55 -12.30
N THR A 123 14.97 0.48 -13.19
CA THR A 123 14.80 0.92 -14.57
C THR A 123 15.52 0.01 -15.55
N PRO A 124 14.97 -0.26 -16.75
CA PRO A 124 15.69 -0.96 -17.81
C PRO A 124 17.00 -0.27 -18.21
N ALA A 125 17.04 1.06 -18.19
CA ALA A 125 18.23 1.85 -18.46
C ALA A 125 18.07 3.30 -17.99
N ALA A 126 19.18 3.91 -17.53
CA ALA A 126 19.28 5.35 -17.33
C ALA A 126 19.48 6.02 -18.70
N ASP A 127 18.39 6.22 -19.42
CA ASP A 127 18.31 6.83 -20.74
C ASP A 127 17.13 7.84 -20.80
N HIS A 128 16.79 8.38 -21.97
CA HIS A 128 15.69 9.34 -22.11
C HIS A 128 14.47 8.75 -22.87
N ARG A 129 14.19 7.43 -22.73
CA ARG A 129 13.12 6.78 -23.49
C ARG A 129 11.69 7.09 -23.03
N ARG A 130 11.51 7.83 -21.93
CA ARG A 130 10.20 8.24 -21.40
C ARG A 130 9.28 7.04 -21.15
N ARG A 131 9.72 6.10 -20.31
CA ARG A 131 8.92 4.94 -19.88
C ARG A 131 7.86 5.37 -18.87
N PRO A 132 6.71 4.69 -18.81
CA PRO A 132 5.76 4.91 -17.71
C PRO A 132 6.45 4.71 -16.36
N VAL A 133 6.11 5.58 -15.40
CA VAL A 133 6.65 5.52 -14.04
C VAL A 133 5.58 4.98 -13.09
N MET A 134 5.92 3.98 -12.30
CA MET A 134 5.06 3.35 -11.30
C MET A 134 5.59 3.71 -9.91
N PHE A 135 5.03 4.77 -9.30
CA PHE A 135 5.42 5.25 -7.97
C PHE A 135 4.58 4.55 -6.91
N TYR A 136 5.20 3.62 -6.18
CA TYR A 136 4.52 2.79 -5.18
C TYR A 136 4.65 3.36 -3.77
N ASN A 137 3.54 3.40 -3.06
CA ASN A 137 3.45 3.65 -1.62
C ASN A 137 3.32 2.31 -0.90
N HIS A 138 4.30 1.95 -0.08
CA HIS A 138 4.28 0.69 0.66
C HIS A 138 3.14 0.61 1.69
N GLY A 139 2.69 -0.61 2.00
CA GLY A 139 1.67 -0.91 3.00
C GLY A 139 2.12 -0.71 4.44
N GLY A 140 1.46 -1.44 5.37
CA GLY A 140 1.77 -1.39 6.80
C GLY A 140 1.06 -0.25 7.55
N GLY A 141 -0.09 0.19 7.09
CA GLY A 141 -0.79 1.35 7.64
C GLY A 141 0.03 2.62 7.45
N TYR A 142 0.11 3.38 8.51
CA TYR A 142 1.02 4.53 8.64
C TYR A 142 2.11 4.27 9.68
N MET A 143 2.24 3.02 10.14
CA MET A 143 2.97 2.66 11.35
C MET A 143 4.23 1.85 11.07
N ILE A 144 4.22 1.02 10.02
CA ILE A 144 5.28 0.07 9.66
C ILE A 144 5.47 0.01 8.14
N GLY A 145 6.48 -0.73 7.70
CA GLY A 145 6.75 -1.00 6.29
C GLY A 145 7.96 -0.26 5.74
N SER A 146 8.28 -0.57 4.50
CA SER A 146 9.45 -0.02 3.81
C SER A 146 9.30 -0.13 2.30
N GLY A 147 9.84 0.83 1.55
CA GLY A 147 10.04 0.76 0.10
C GLY A 147 11.15 -0.20 -0.32
N SER A 148 11.57 -1.10 0.56
CA SER A 148 12.63 -2.09 0.31
C SER A 148 12.18 -3.52 0.62
N ALA A 149 10.89 -3.74 0.89
CA ALA A 149 10.36 -5.07 1.22
C ALA A 149 10.41 -6.00 -0.02
N THR A 150 10.84 -7.25 0.18
CA THR A 150 11.13 -8.19 -0.91
C THR A 150 9.94 -8.46 -1.83
N GLY A 151 8.71 -8.52 -1.29
CA GLY A 151 7.50 -8.79 -2.08
C GLY A 151 7.17 -7.70 -3.11
N GLN A 152 7.76 -6.52 -2.98
CA GLN A 152 7.54 -5.36 -3.84
C GLN A 152 8.80 -4.92 -4.61
N ASP A 153 9.82 -5.79 -4.76
CA ASP A 153 10.99 -5.51 -5.60
C ASP A 153 10.57 -5.27 -7.05
N GLY A 154 10.92 -4.09 -7.60
CA GLY A 154 10.50 -3.62 -8.91
C GLY A 154 11.20 -4.29 -10.10
N THR A 155 12.12 -5.21 -9.86
CA THR A 155 12.97 -5.84 -10.91
C THR A 155 12.14 -6.44 -12.03
N HIS A 156 11.20 -7.33 -11.69
CA HIS A 156 10.42 -8.04 -12.71
C HIS A 156 9.46 -7.12 -13.48
N LEU A 157 8.86 -6.12 -12.81
CA LEU A 157 8.04 -5.13 -13.53
C LEU A 157 8.86 -4.34 -14.55
N ALA A 158 10.05 -3.87 -14.16
CA ALA A 158 10.93 -3.13 -15.05
C ALA A 158 11.41 -3.99 -16.23
N GLN A 159 11.76 -5.27 -15.98
CA GLN A 159 12.20 -6.21 -17.01
C GLN A 159 11.10 -6.57 -18.01
N LEU A 160 9.94 -6.97 -17.49
CA LEU A 160 8.88 -7.57 -18.29
C LEU A 160 8.07 -6.53 -19.08
N TYR A 161 7.96 -5.30 -18.56
CA TYR A 161 7.01 -4.34 -19.10
C TYR A 161 7.63 -3.02 -19.56
N ASP A 162 8.96 -2.87 -19.55
CA ASP A 162 9.66 -1.63 -19.93
C ASP A 162 9.06 -0.40 -19.22
N VAL A 163 9.01 -0.47 -17.88
CA VAL A 163 8.53 0.58 -16.98
C VAL A 163 9.65 0.98 -16.01
N VAL A 164 9.52 2.15 -15.39
CA VAL A 164 10.35 2.56 -14.25
C VAL A 164 9.53 2.40 -12.98
N VAL A 165 10.04 1.66 -12.01
CA VAL A 165 9.42 1.52 -10.69
C VAL A 165 10.15 2.41 -9.70
N VAL A 166 9.40 3.14 -8.88
CA VAL A 166 9.93 4.02 -7.83
C VAL A 166 9.23 3.69 -6.53
N GLU A 167 9.99 3.52 -5.46
CA GLU A 167 9.48 3.34 -4.10
C GLU A 167 10.16 4.29 -3.14
N SER A 168 9.43 4.79 -2.15
CA SER A 168 9.99 5.72 -1.16
C SER A 168 9.80 5.23 0.25
N ASN A 169 10.85 5.40 1.09
CA ASN A 169 10.67 5.45 2.52
C ASN A 169 10.20 6.85 2.93
N HIS A 170 9.35 6.94 3.92
CA HIS A 170 8.81 8.17 4.48
C HIS A 170 8.60 7.98 5.98
N ARG A 171 8.55 9.05 6.75
CA ARG A 171 8.32 8.96 8.21
C ARG A 171 7.00 8.28 8.51
N LEU A 172 7.02 7.45 9.55
CA LEU A 172 5.91 6.64 10.01
C LEU A 172 5.54 6.96 11.46
N GLY A 173 4.37 6.51 11.84
CA GLY A 173 3.89 6.55 13.22
C GLY A 173 3.93 7.95 13.83
N LEU A 174 4.29 8.01 15.09
CA LEU A 174 4.42 9.26 15.83
C LEU A 174 5.37 10.25 15.14
N LEU A 175 6.52 9.78 14.63
CA LEU A 175 7.52 10.62 13.96
C LEU A 175 7.02 11.20 12.62
N GLY A 176 6.03 10.56 11.99
CA GLY A 176 5.45 11.00 10.72
C GLY A 176 4.12 11.75 10.83
N TYR A 177 3.42 11.63 11.98
CA TYR A 177 2.03 12.08 12.06
C TYR A 177 1.64 12.71 13.40
N LEU A 178 2.57 12.95 14.35
CA LEU A 178 2.27 13.72 15.55
C LEU A 178 2.00 15.19 15.17
N PHE A 179 0.81 15.68 15.45
CA PHE A 179 0.40 17.04 15.11
C PHE A 179 0.59 17.99 16.30
N LEU A 180 1.58 18.85 16.21
CA LEU A 180 1.94 19.82 17.26
C LEU A 180 1.52 21.27 16.91
N GLY A 181 1.04 21.51 15.68
CA GLY A 181 0.78 22.85 15.17
C GLY A 181 -0.29 23.65 15.92
N ASP A 182 -1.23 22.98 16.59
CA ASP A 182 -2.25 23.64 17.42
C ASP A 182 -1.79 23.85 18.88
N LEU A 183 -0.74 23.13 19.31
CA LEU A 183 -0.30 23.11 20.69
C LEU A 183 0.91 24.00 20.96
N ALA A 184 1.67 24.31 19.93
CA ALA A 184 2.90 25.09 20.08
C ALA A 184 3.08 26.11 18.94
N ARG A 185 3.71 27.24 19.27
CA ARG A 185 4.20 28.18 18.25
C ARG A 185 5.42 27.59 17.55
N GLY A 186 5.50 27.75 16.23
CA GLY A 186 6.63 27.29 15.44
C GLY A 186 6.21 26.71 14.09
N ASP A 187 7.17 26.17 13.36
CA ASP A 187 6.98 25.57 12.03
C ASP A 187 6.72 24.05 12.10
N TYR A 188 5.92 23.62 13.06
CA TYR A 188 5.46 22.23 13.14
C TYR A 188 4.45 21.95 12.02
N ALA A 189 4.78 20.96 11.19
CA ALA A 189 3.94 20.61 10.06
C ALA A 189 2.80 19.66 10.47
N ALA A 190 1.68 19.73 9.75
CA ALA A 190 0.70 18.66 9.73
C ALA A 190 1.12 17.58 8.73
N ASN A 191 0.76 16.31 8.99
CA ASN A 191 0.91 15.22 8.00
C ASN A 191 2.34 15.08 7.45
N GLN A 192 3.35 15.12 8.32
CA GLN A 192 4.77 15.12 7.92
C GLN A 192 5.12 13.94 7.00
N GLY A 193 4.60 12.73 7.30
CA GLY A 193 4.80 11.55 6.45
C GLY A 193 4.18 11.70 5.06
N MET A 194 3.04 12.38 4.93
CA MET A 194 2.44 12.71 3.63
C MET A 194 3.21 13.79 2.89
N LEU A 195 3.80 14.75 3.60
CA LEU A 195 4.71 15.73 3.02
C LEU A 195 6.00 15.07 2.51
N ASP A 196 6.49 14.03 3.18
CA ASP A 196 7.64 13.24 2.71
C ASP A 196 7.30 12.54 1.38
N ILE A 197 6.12 11.89 1.30
CA ILE A 197 5.64 11.27 0.03
C ILE A 197 5.49 12.33 -1.06
N LEU A 198 4.95 13.50 -0.75
CA LEU A 198 4.85 14.61 -1.70
C LEU A 198 6.24 15.08 -2.18
N ALA A 199 7.22 15.17 -1.28
CA ALA A 199 8.60 15.52 -1.63
C ALA A 199 9.25 14.45 -2.51
N ALA A 200 9.05 13.16 -2.21
CA ALA A 200 9.52 12.04 -3.02
C ALA A 200 8.89 12.04 -4.42
N LEU A 201 7.60 12.30 -4.51
CA LEU A 201 6.87 12.38 -5.78
C LEU A 201 7.32 13.59 -6.62
N ARG A 202 7.57 14.74 -5.97
CA ARG A 202 8.14 15.93 -6.63
C ARG A 202 9.56 15.67 -7.12
N TRP A 203 10.40 15.04 -6.28
CA TRP A 203 11.74 14.63 -6.68
C TRP A 203 11.68 13.72 -7.91
N THR A 204 10.76 12.76 -7.91
CA THR A 204 10.54 11.85 -9.04
C THR A 204 10.16 12.64 -10.30
N SER A 205 9.15 13.50 -10.24
CA SER A 205 8.75 14.35 -11.37
C SER A 205 9.91 15.22 -11.90
N ASP A 206 10.78 15.68 -11.02
CA ASP A 206 11.89 16.60 -11.34
C ASP A 206 13.13 15.91 -11.94
N ASN A 207 13.28 14.58 -11.79
CA ASN A 207 14.55 13.90 -12.10
C ASN A 207 14.40 12.60 -12.92
N ILE A 208 13.18 12.03 -13.01
CA ILE A 208 13.00 10.65 -13.49
C ILE A 208 13.31 10.47 -14.98
N ASP A 209 13.33 11.53 -15.76
CA ASP A 209 13.76 11.54 -17.17
C ASP A 209 15.19 11.05 -17.34
N ASN A 210 16.09 11.38 -16.41
CA ASN A 210 17.47 10.90 -16.40
C ASN A 210 17.60 9.42 -16.00
N PHE A 211 16.52 8.82 -15.51
CA PHE A 211 16.42 7.39 -15.20
C PHE A 211 15.60 6.63 -16.25
N GLY A 212 15.30 7.28 -17.37
CA GLY A 212 14.54 6.70 -18.48
C GLY A 212 13.03 6.72 -18.30
N GLY A 213 12.51 7.37 -17.25
CA GLY A 213 11.08 7.52 -16.98
C GLY A 213 10.47 8.76 -17.63
N ASP A 214 9.15 8.78 -17.73
CA ASP A 214 8.37 9.90 -18.24
C ASP A 214 7.76 10.70 -17.09
N PRO A 215 8.23 11.94 -16.82
CA PRO A 215 7.65 12.78 -15.77
C PRO A 215 6.18 13.15 -16.03
N ASP A 216 5.72 13.06 -17.28
CA ASP A 216 4.34 13.32 -17.66
C ASP A 216 3.47 12.05 -17.68
N ASN A 217 4.02 10.91 -17.22
CA ASN A 217 3.31 9.64 -17.16
C ASN A 217 3.60 8.85 -15.88
N ILE A 218 3.30 9.45 -14.73
CA ILE A 218 3.49 8.87 -13.40
C ILE A 218 2.17 8.30 -12.88
N MET A 219 2.16 7.02 -12.53
CA MET A 219 1.09 6.34 -11.78
C MET A 219 1.47 6.27 -10.31
N VAL A 220 0.62 6.79 -9.43
CA VAL A 220 0.75 6.57 -7.97
C VAL A 220 -0.14 5.41 -7.56
N TRP A 221 0.41 4.45 -6.83
CA TRP A 221 -0.32 3.26 -6.44
C TRP A 221 0.17 2.71 -5.11
N GLY A 222 -0.62 1.84 -4.49
CA GLY A 222 -0.27 1.23 -3.22
C GLY A 222 -1.36 0.38 -2.64
N GLU A 223 -0.96 -0.55 -1.79
CA GLU A 223 -1.82 -1.54 -1.17
C GLU A 223 -1.90 -1.31 0.35
N SER A 224 -3.05 -1.63 0.96
CA SER A 224 -3.25 -1.46 2.41
C SER A 224 -3.03 -0.01 2.85
N GLY A 225 -2.18 0.22 3.84
CA GLY A 225 -1.73 1.56 4.19
C GLY A 225 -1.18 2.36 3.02
N GLY A 226 -0.58 1.69 2.00
CA GLY A 226 -0.15 2.31 0.75
C GLY A 226 -1.31 2.80 -0.10
N GLY A 227 -2.40 2.04 -0.14
CA GLY A 227 -3.66 2.47 -0.77
C GLY A 227 -4.25 3.70 -0.07
N ALA A 228 -4.24 3.72 1.26
CA ALA A 228 -4.68 4.88 2.04
C ALA A 228 -3.79 6.12 1.79
N LYS A 229 -2.47 5.96 1.69
CA LYS A 229 -1.53 7.03 1.31
C LYS A 229 -1.78 7.51 -0.12
N THR A 230 -2.06 6.59 -1.04
CA THR A 230 -2.43 6.91 -2.43
C THR A 230 -3.74 7.71 -2.48
N ALA A 231 -4.75 7.35 -1.69
CA ALA A 231 -5.99 8.12 -1.56
C ALA A 231 -5.73 9.52 -0.99
N ALA A 232 -4.81 9.65 -0.01
CA ALA A 232 -4.39 10.95 0.50
C ALA A 232 -3.73 11.80 -0.60
N VAL A 233 -2.75 11.25 -1.33
CA VAL A 233 -2.08 11.93 -2.47
C VAL A 233 -3.11 12.35 -3.52
N TYR A 234 -4.08 11.50 -3.84
CA TYR A 234 -5.16 11.79 -4.79
C TYR A 234 -6.02 12.99 -4.36
N THR A 235 -6.07 13.26 -3.05
CA THR A 235 -6.84 14.33 -2.41
C THR A 235 -6.01 15.61 -2.18
N MET A 236 -4.68 15.56 -2.28
CA MET A 236 -3.81 16.72 -2.04
C MET A 236 -3.73 17.63 -3.26
N PRO A 237 -4.14 18.94 -3.18
CA PRO A 237 -4.01 19.87 -4.30
C PRO A 237 -2.57 20.05 -4.77
N SER A 238 -1.61 20.02 -3.83
CA SER A 238 -0.18 20.17 -4.10
C SER A 238 0.43 19.01 -4.88
N ALA A 239 -0.21 17.83 -4.89
CA ALA A 239 0.20 16.66 -5.67
C ALA A 239 -0.45 16.63 -7.07
N ALA A 240 -1.47 17.45 -7.34
CA ALA A 240 -2.33 17.31 -8.50
C ALA A 240 -1.60 17.33 -9.86
N ARG A 241 -0.45 17.98 -9.96
CA ARG A 241 0.37 18.07 -11.18
C ARG A 241 1.52 17.07 -11.22
N LEU A 242 1.72 16.27 -10.17
CA LEU A 242 2.88 15.40 -10.02
C LEU A 242 2.58 13.94 -10.43
N PHE A 243 1.31 13.59 -10.65
CA PHE A 243 0.91 12.26 -11.09
C PHE A 243 -0.27 12.33 -12.07
N HIS A 244 -0.49 11.27 -12.83
CA HIS A 244 -1.39 11.25 -13.99
C HIS A 244 -2.51 10.22 -13.84
N LYS A 245 -2.32 9.20 -13.02
CA LYS A 245 -3.29 8.14 -12.70
C LYS A 245 -2.98 7.53 -11.35
N ALA A 246 -3.94 6.82 -10.76
CA ALA A 246 -3.75 6.19 -9.46
C ALA A 246 -4.39 4.79 -9.37
N SER A 247 -3.87 3.95 -8.46
CA SER A 247 -4.51 2.71 -8.05
C SER A 247 -4.56 2.63 -6.52
N ILE A 248 -5.77 2.52 -5.96
CA ILE A 248 -6.05 2.42 -4.53
C ILE A 248 -6.45 0.98 -4.25
N GLU A 249 -5.65 0.25 -3.47
CA GLU A 249 -5.71 -1.20 -3.37
C GLU A 249 -5.86 -1.65 -1.93
N SER A 250 -6.88 -2.49 -1.67
CA SER A 250 -7.16 -3.08 -0.34
C SER A 250 -7.17 -2.08 0.81
N ALA A 251 -7.48 -0.82 0.50
CA ALA A 251 -7.73 0.26 1.45
C ALA A 251 -8.69 1.24 0.80
N ALA A 252 -9.81 1.45 1.42
CA ALA A 252 -10.85 2.30 0.87
C ALA A 252 -11.22 3.42 1.85
N PRO A 253 -10.28 4.34 2.21
CA PRO A 253 -10.56 5.38 3.17
C PRO A 253 -11.53 6.40 2.57
N LEU A 254 -12.77 6.34 2.95
CA LEU A 254 -13.75 7.39 2.63
C LEU A 254 -13.47 8.65 3.44
N ARG A 255 -13.05 8.47 4.70
CA ARG A 255 -12.75 9.53 5.66
C ARG A 255 -11.39 9.35 6.29
N PHE A 256 -10.76 10.45 6.65
CA PHE A 256 -9.61 10.50 7.56
C PHE A 256 -10.03 11.11 8.90
N PRO A 257 -9.25 10.90 9.97
CA PRO A 257 -9.39 11.63 11.21
C PRO A 257 -9.44 13.16 10.99
N THR A 258 -10.06 13.86 11.91
CA THR A 258 -10.12 15.33 11.87
C THR A 258 -8.89 15.97 12.50
N ARG A 259 -8.69 17.27 12.29
CA ARG A 259 -7.66 18.08 12.94
C ARG A 259 -7.77 18.00 14.45
N ASP A 260 -8.98 18.18 15.00
CA ASP A 260 -9.23 18.10 16.45
C ASP A 260 -8.85 16.73 17.02
N GLY A 261 -9.16 15.65 16.29
CA GLY A 261 -8.75 14.30 16.67
C GLY A 261 -7.24 14.11 16.68
N ALA A 262 -6.53 14.73 15.73
CA ALA A 262 -5.07 14.71 15.70
C ALA A 262 -4.45 15.54 16.84
N THR A 263 -5.03 16.69 17.17
CA THR A 263 -4.65 17.53 18.32
C THR A 263 -4.85 16.78 19.65
N ALA A 264 -6.04 16.21 19.86
CA ALA A 264 -6.32 15.42 21.08
C ALA A 264 -5.36 14.22 21.25
N ARG A 265 -4.95 13.60 20.14
CA ARG A 265 -3.91 12.55 20.17
C ARG A 265 -2.55 13.09 20.57
N ALA A 266 -2.17 14.27 20.09
CA ALA A 266 -0.92 14.90 20.48
C ALA A 266 -0.92 15.28 21.97
N GLU A 267 -2.00 15.80 22.51
CA GLU A 267 -2.17 16.08 23.95
C GLU A 267 -2.02 14.80 24.79
N ARG A 268 -2.66 13.70 24.36
CA ARG A 268 -2.49 12.40 25.02
C ARG A 268 -1.06 11.90 24.96
N THR A 269 -0.39 12.05 23.82
CA THR A 269 1.02 11.67 23.66
C THR A 269 1.91 12.43 24.63
N LEU A 270 1.71 13.75 24.75
CA LEU A 270 2.43 14.57 25.73
C LEU A 270 2.19 14.08 27.16
N SER A 271 0.92 13.82 27.52
CA SER A 271 0.56 13.30 28.83
C SER A 271 1.26 11.96 29.16
N LEU A 272 1.30 11.03 28.20
CA LEU A 272 1.99 9.74 28.34
C LEU A 272 3.51 9.88 28.49
N LEU A 273 4.07 10.95 27.95
CA LEU A 273 5.48 11.33 28.14
C LEU A 273 5.73 12.07 29.46
N GLY A 274 4.70 12.46 30.20
CA GLY A 274 4.79 13.31 31.38
C GLY A 274 5.11 14.77 31.04
N LEU A 275 4.73 15.23 29.84
CA LEU A 275 5.04 16.55 29.30
C LEU A 275 3.78 17.42 29.21
N THR A 276 4.01 18.73 29.17
CA THR A 276 3.01 19.76 28.87
C THR A 276 3.29 20.39 27.50
N THR A 277 2.40 21.28 27.06
CA THR A 277 2.62 22.05 25.82
C THR A 277 3.86 22.95 25.86
N ALA A 278 4.29 23.38 27.06
CA ALA A 278 5.52 24.16 27.24
C ALA A 278 6.79 23.34 26.94
N ASP A 279 6.71 22.02 27.07
CA ASP A 279 7.84 21.10 26.90
C ASP A 279 8.00 20.61 25.44
N ILE A 280 7.11 21.02 24.52
CA ILE A 280 7.14 20.60 23.12
C ILE A 280 8.52 20.83 22.47
N PRO A 281 9.26 21.93 22.71
CA PRO A 281 10.60 22.09 22.18
C PRO A 281 11.57 20.96 22.60
N GLY A 282 11.37 20.36 23.76
CA GLY A 282 12.17 19.23 24.26
C GLY A 282 11.90 17.89 23.55
N LEU A 283 10.80 17.75 22.82
CA LEU A 283 10.51 16.52 22.05
C LEU A 283 11.60 16.15 21.04
N HIS A 284 12.36 17.14 20.57
CA HIS A 284 13.47 16.92 19.66
C HIS A 284 14.62 16.12 20.27
N GLU A 285 14.75 16.14 21.59
CA GLU A 285 15.83 15.49 22.34
C GLU A 285 15.41 14.09 22.87
N ILE A 286 14.11 13.77 22.83
CA ILE A 286 13.63 12.47 23.30
C ILE A 286 14.12 11.36 22.36
N PRO A 287 14.74 10.28 22.86
CA PRO A 287 15.15 9.17 22.02
C PRO A 287 13.97 8.59 21.22
N ALA A 288 14.20 8.31 19.94
CA ALA A 288 13.15 7.75 19.05
C ALA A 288 12.57 6.43 19.58
N ALA A 289 13.39 5.62 20.28
CA ALA A 289 12.94 4.39 20.94
C ALA A 289 11.86 4.68 22.00
N ARG A 290 12.02 5.75 22.79
CA ARG A 290 11.01 6.14 23.78
C ARG A 290 9.71 6.61 23.13
N LEU A 291 9.80 7.35 22.02
CA LEU A 291 8.62 7.74 21.26
C LEU A 291 7.90 6.52 20.66
N LEU A 292 8.65 5.51 20.22
CA LEU A 292 8.08 4.26 19.73
C LEU A 292 7.36 3.47 20.82
N GLU A 293 7.91 3.41 22.04
CA GLU A 293 7.24 2.78 23.19
C GLU A 293 5.88 3.44 23.48
N ILE A 294 5.82 4.77 23.48
CA ILE A 294 4.57 5.52 23.64
C ILE A 294 3.58 5.20 22.52
N GLN A 295 4.04 5.21 21.28
CA GLN A 295 3.22 4.84 20.11
C GLN A 295 2.63 3.43 20.26
N GLN A 296 3.41 2.46 20.72
CA GLN A 296 2.95 1.08 20.92
C GLN A 296 1.95 0.98 22.07
N SER A 297 2.12 1.73 23.13
CA SER A 297 1.17 1.76 24.26
C SER A 297 -0.17 2.40 23.85
N GLU A 298 -0.17 3.42 23.01
CA GLU A 298 -1.39 4.00 22.46
C GLU A 298 -2.12 3.03 21.52
N ALA A 299 -1.38 2.33 20.68
CA ALA A 299 -1.95 1.34 19.75
C ALA A 299 -2.62 0.18 20.52
N ALA A 300 -2.03 -0.27 21.62
CA ALA A 300 -2.61 -1.33 22.46
C ALA A 300 -3.95 -0.93 23.11
N ASN A 301 -4.14 0.37 23.37
CA ASN A 301 -5.34 0.91 24.04
C ASN A 301 -6.44 1.38 23.05
N GLY A 302 -6.19 1.35 21.75
CA GLY A 302 -7.03 1.95 20.73
C GLY A 302 -7.49 1.03 19.59
N VAL A 303 -7.41 -0.28 19.76
CA VAL A 303 -7.92 -1.23 18.75
C VAL A 303 -9.45 -1.21 18.79
N ALA A 304 -10.07 -0.33 18.00
CA ALA A 304 -11.46 -0.50 17.65
C ALA A 304 -11.60 -1.72 16.72
N PRO A 305 -12.53 -2.65 16.98
CA PRO A 305 -12.87 -3.68 16.00
C PRO A 305 -13.30 -3.02 14.69
N TRP A 306 -13.09 -3.70 13.58
CA TRP A 306 -13.54 -3.30 12.24
C TRP A 306 -15.03 -2.95 12.29
N GLY A 307 -15.36 -1.69 12.29
CA GLY A 307 -16.72 -1.17 12.35
C GLY A 307 -16.79 0.18 11.64
N ASP A 308 -17.96 0.59 11.24
CA ASP A 308 -18.25 1.79 10.44
C ASP A 308 -18.18 3.09 11.29
N PRO A 309 -17.32 4.07 10.97
CA PRO A 309 -16.01 3.94 10.35
C PRO A 309 -14.95 3.59 11.40
N PRO A 310 -14.01 2.70 11.14
CA PRO A 310 -12.93 2.53 12.07
C PRO A 310 -12.14 3.84 12.11
N PRO A 311 -11.92 4.47 13.25
CA PRO A 311 -10.78 5.34 13.37
C PRO A 311 -9.58 4.44 13.09
N LEU A 312 -8.76 4.75 12.07
CA LEU A 312 -7.50 4.04 11.87
C LEU A 312 -6.75 4.12 13.21
N PRO A 313 -6.53 3.00 13.91
CA PRO A 313 -5.90 3.05 15.20
C PRO A 313 -4.48 3.56 15.02
N GLY A 314 -4.06 4.51 15.81
CA GLY A 314 -2.71 5.04 15.77
C GLY A 314 -2.54 6.33 14.99
N PHE A 315 -1.28 6.66 14.74
CA PHE A 315 -0.87 7.85 14.00
C PHE A 315 -1.05 7.62 12.50
N GLY A 316 -1.62 8.59 11.80
CA GLY A 316 -1.86 8.51 10.36
C GLY A 316 -2.30 9.85 9.77
N ALA A 317 -2.56 9.86 8.46
CA ALA A 317 -3.04 11.04 7.76
C ALA A 317 -4.39 11.52 8.33
N PHE A 318 -4.57 12.83 8.39
CA PHE A 318 -5.79 13.48 8.89
C PHE A 318 -6.13 14.72 8.05
N VAL A 319 -7.40 15.11 8.07
CA VAL A 319 -7.85 16.35 7.42
C VAL A 319 -7.39 17.53 8.25
N ASP A 320 -6.42 18.28 7.72
CA ASP A 320 -5.86 19.47 8.36
C ASP A 320 -6.41 20.79 7.78
N GLY A 321 -7.20 20.70 6.71
CA GLY A 321 -7.76 21.86 5.99
C GLY A 321 -6.79 22.52 5.01
N HIS A 322 -5.57 22.02 4.86
CA HIS A 322 -4.50 22.67 4.08
C HIS A 322 -3.75 21.70 3.17
N ILE A 323 -3.01 20.73 3.74
CA ILE A 323 -2.28 19.70 3.01
C ILE A 323 -3.26 18.64 2.51
N ILE A 324 -4.12 18.18 3.40
CA ILE A 324 -5.27 17.32 3.12
C ILE A 324 -6.53 18.13 3.47
N PRO A 325 -7.10 18.92 2.52
CA PRO A 325 -8.14 19.89 2.83
C PRO A 325 -9.52 19.28 3.05
N ARG A 326 -9.72 18.02 2.70
CA ARG A 326 -11.01 17.32 2.75
C ARG A 326 -10.85 15.82 2.93
N HIS A 327 -11.92 15.16 3.30
CA HIS A 327 -11.96 13.70 3.28
C HIS A 327 -11.75 13.17 1.86
N PRO A 328 -11.12 11.98 1.69
CA PRO A 328 -10.77 11.48 0.36
C PRO A 328 -11.97 11.32 -0.56
N PHE A 329 -13.04 10.65 -0.09
CA PHE A 329 -14.19 10.32 -0.93
C PHE A 329 -15.55 10.47 -0.26
N ALA A 330 -15.64 10.78 1.03
CA ALA A 330 -16.93 10.90 1.74
C ALA A 330 -17.85 11.96 1.12
N ASP A 331 -17.25 13.05 0.64
CA ASP A 331 -17.95 14.17 0.03
C ASP A 331 -17.72 14.23 -1.49
N GLY A 332 -17.56 13.04 -2.13
CA GLY A 332 -17.18 12.87 -3.52
C GLY A 332 -15.66 12.94 -3.75
N ALA A 333 -15.19 12.55 -4.92
CA ALA A 333 -13.78 12.62 -5.26
C ALA A 333 -13.29 14.07 -5.45
N ALA A 334 -12.01 14.33 -5.17
CA ALA A 334 -11.42 15.67 -5.23
C ALA A 334 -11.51 16.27 -6.65
N PRO A 335 -11.96 17.53 -6.83
CA PRO A 335 -12.15 18.13 -8.16
C PRO A 335 -10.88 18.17 -9.00
N TRP A 336 -9.71 18.42 -8.40
CA TRP A 336 -8.42 18.51 -9.09
C TRP A 336 -7.87 17.16 -9.55
N SER A 337 -8.48 16.04 -9.14
CA SER A 337 -8.19 14.70 -9.63
C SER A 337 -9.21 14.19 -10.66
N ALA A 338 -10.17 15.02 -11.09
CA ALA A 338 -11.24 14.62 -11.99
C ALA A 338 -10.73 14.03 -13.33
N GLY A 339 -9.72 14.64 -13.94
CA GLY A 339 -9.09 14.17 -15.17
C GLY A 339 -8.16 12.97 -15.04
N LYS A 340 -8.02 12.36 -13.83
CA LYS A 340 -7.08 11.26 -13.58
C LYS A 340 -7.82 9.92 -13.54
N PRO A 341 -7.46 8.97 -14.41
CA PRO A 341 -7.95 7.59 -14.31
C PRO A 341 -7.63 6.98 -12.94
N LEU A 342 -8.55 6.16 -12.42
CA LEU A 342 -8.42 5.48 -11.15
C LEU A 342 -8.65 3.97 -11.32
N MET A 343 -7.80 3.13 -10.73
CA MET A 343 -8.13 1.76 -10.38
C MET A 343 -8.44 1.67 -8.90
N VAL A 344 -9.40 0.84 -8.52
CA VAL A 344 -9.71 0.55 -7.12
C VAL A 344 -10.19 -0.89 -6.98
N GLY A 345 -9.77 -1.56 -5.93
CA GLY A 345 -10.21 -2.93 -5.68
C GLY A 345 -9.60 -3.52 -4.42
N THR A 346 -9.92 -4.79 -4.21
CA THR A 346 -9.57 -5.53 -2.98
C THR A 346 -9.19 -6.97 -3.31
N CYS A 347 -8.58 -7.63 -2.34
CA CYS A 347 -8.58 -9.08 -2.26
C CYS A 347 -9.97 -9.58 -1.83
N ARG A 348 -10.31 -10.83 -2.18
CA ARG A 348 -11.63 -11.39 -1.87
C ARG A 348 -11.80 -11.77 -0.40
N ASP A 349 -10.71 -12.18 0.24
CA ASP A 349 -10.71 -12.77 1.58
C ASP A 349 -9.83 -11.93 2.54
N GLU A 350 -9.94 -10.60 2.47
CA GLU A 350 -9.07 -9.63 3.14
C GLU A 350 -8.74 -9.98 4.60
N THR A 351 -9.78 -10.26 5.39
CA THR A 351 -9.66 -10.40 6.84
C THR A 351 -9.04 -11.71 7.30
N VAL A 352 -8.91 -12.70 6.40
CA VAL A 352 -8.16 -13.94 6.65
C VAL A 352 -6.74 -13.62 7.11
N PHE A 353 -6.08 -12.66 6.43
CA PHE A 353 -4.71 -12.24 6.74
C PHE A 353 -4.51 -11.85 8.20
N PHE A 354 -5.37 -11.01 8.72
CA PHE A 354 -5.23 -10.48 10.09
C PHE A 354 -5.42 -11.58 11.15
N SER A 355 -6.20 -12.61 10.82
CA SER A 355 -6.44 -13.76 11.71
C SER A 355 -5.29 -14.77 11.70
N LEU A 356 -4.37 -14.71 10.73
CA LEU A 356 -3.18 -15.59 10.71
C LEU A 356 -2.22 -15.31 11.90
N PHE A 357 -2.31 -14.13 12.49
CA PHE A 357 -1.48 -13.73 13.64
C PHE A 357 -2.14 -14.02 14.99
N GLY A 358 -3.40 -14.47 14.96
CA GLY A 358 -4.21 -14.82 16.13
C GLY A 358 -4.30 -16.33 16.40
N PRO A 359 -5.13 -16.73 17.37
CA PRO A 359 -5.45 -18.14 17.60
C PRO A 359 -6.11 -18.78 16.36
N PRO A 360 -5.75 -20.04 16.02
CA PRO A 360 -6.29 -20.70 14.83
C PRO A 360 -7.76 -21.13 14.96
N ASP A 361 -8.35 -20.98 16.11
CA ASP A 361 -9.72 -21.45 16.39
C ASP A 361 -10.76 -20.74 15.53
N ILE A 362 -10.52 -19.47 15.16
CA ILE A 362 -11.43 -18.71 14.27
C ILE A 362 -11.65 -19.41 12.91
N PHE A 363 -10.69 -20.20 12.45
CA PHE A 363 -10.77 -20.95 11.19
C PHE A 363 -11.60 -22.24 11.28
N ARG A 364 -12.07 -22.61 12.50
CA ARG A 364 -12.77 -23.86 12.79
C ARG A 364 -14.10 -23.65 13.51
N ILE A 365 -14.55 -22.40 13.63
CA ILE A 365 -15.79 -22.06 14.35
C ILE A 365 -17.00 -22.75 13.72
N ASP A 366 -17.93 -23.14 14.56
CA ASP A 366 -19.27 -23.55 14.22
C ASP A 366 -20.24 -22.35 14.18
N ASP A 367 -21.54 -22.60 14.08
CA ASP A 367 -22.57 -21.56 14.03
C ASP A 367 -22.68 -20.75 15.32
N ALA A 368 -22.45 -21.36 16.46
CA ALA A 368 -22.42 -20.66 17.74
C ALA A 368 -21.16 -19.75 17.83
N GLY A 369 -20.02 -20.29 17.39
CA GLY A 369 -18.77 -19.55 17.28
C GLY A 369 -18.86 -18.37 16.31
N LEU A 370 -19.54 -18.52 15.16
CA LEU A 370 -19.79 -17.42 14.22
C LEU A 370 -20.58 -16.28 14.89
N ARG A 371 -21.65 -16.61 15.60
CA ARG A 371 -22.41 -15.61 16.36
C ARG A 371 -21.57 -14.91 17.41
N SER A 372 -20.85 -15.69 18.19
CA SER A 372 -19.99 -15.17 19.25
C SER A 372 -18.93 -14.23 18.68
N ALA A 373 -18.24 -14.62 17.61
CA ALA A 373 -17.18 -13.81 16.98
C ALA A 373 -17.70 -12.49 16.39
N LEU A 374 -18.92 -12.45 15.89
CA LEU A 374 -19.53 -11.25 15.31
C LEU A 374 -20.25 -10.37 16.34
N SER A 375 -20.57 -10.88 17.54
CA SER A 375 -21.38 -10.19 18.55
C SER A 375 -20.70 -8.95 19.15
N GLY A 376 -19.38 -8.81 19.01
CA GLY A 376 -18.65 -7.60 19.39
C GLY A 376 -18.91 -6.40 18.48
N THR A 377 -19.46 -6.66 17.26
CA THR A 377 -19.71 -5.61 16.25
C THR A 377 -21.20 -5.49 15.91
N TYR A 378 -21.92 -6.60 15.86
CA TYR A 378 -23.31 -6.66 15.42
C TYR A 378 -24.18 -7.34 16.49
N HIS A 379 -25.39 -6.84 16.75
CA HIS A 379 -26.21 -7.30 17.87
C HIS A 379 -27.64 -7.67 17.48
N GLY A 380 -28.26 -8.57 18.26
CA GLY A 380 -29.68 -8.90 18.17
C GLY A 380 -30.16 -9.27 16.77
N ALA A 381 -31.31 -8.77 16.38
CA ALA A 381 -31.94 -9.04 15.08
C ALA A 381 -31.09 -8.58 13.87
N GLU A 382 -30.18 -7.64 14.06
CA GLU A 382 -29.26 -7.21 13.03
C GLU A 382 -28.24 -8.30 12.69
N LEU A 383 -27.61 -8.89 13.69
CA LEU A 383 -26.68 -10.01 13.53
C LEU A 383 -27.37 -11.18 12.81
N ASP A 384 -28.63 -11.48 13.18
CA ASP A 384 -29.43 -12.52 12.52
C ASP A 384 -29.61 -12.26 11.03
N ARG A 385 -29.98 -11.01 10.67
CA ARG A 385 -30.16 -10.60 9.27
C ARG A 385 -28.86 -10.66 8.48
N ILE A 386 -27.72 -10.26 9.07
CA ILE A 386 -26.41 -10.35 8.43
C ILE A 386 -26.10 -11.81 8.10
N ILE A 387 -26.11 -12.69 9.10
CA ILE A 387 -25.79 -14.11 8.92
C ILE A 387 -26.72 -14.74 7.87
N ALA A 388 -28.02 -14.48 7.96
CA ALA A 388 -29.01 -15.03 7.01
C ALA A 388 -28.76 -14.52 5.57
N THR A 389 -28.35 -13.26 5.41
CA THR A 389 -28.03 -12.69 4.10
C THR A 389 -26.81 -13.34 3.48
N PHE A 390 -25.74 -13.48 4.25
CA PHE A 390 -24.49 -14.09 3.77
C PHE A 390 -24.64 -15.60 3.52
N ARG A 391 -25.47 -16.30 4.27
CA ARG A 391 -25.81 -17.70 3.95
C ARG A 391 -26.56 -17.85 2.62
N ARG A 392 -27.48 -16.93 2.30
CA ARG A 392 -28.16 -16.91 0.99
C ARG A 392 -27.24 -16.59 -0.16
N SER A 393 -26.29 -15.66 0.01
CA SER A 393 -25.36 -15.26 -1.05
C SER A 393 -24.24 -16.27 -1.27
N ARG A 394 -23.91 -17.07 -0.23
CA ARG A 394 -22.80 -18.05 -0.23
C ARG A 394 -23.29 -19.43 0.24
N PRO A 395 -24.13 -20.10 -0.54
CA PRO A 395 -24.64 -21.41 -0.17
C PRO A 395 -23.49 -22.41 -0.04
N GLY A 396 -23.50 -23.19 1.06
CA GLY A 396 -22.46 -24.17 1.35
C GLY A 396 -21.19 -23.63 2.03
N ALA A 397 -21.08 -22.31 2.26
CA ALA A 397 -19.97 -21.76 3.02
C ALA A 397 -20.01 -22.23 4.49
N THR A 398 -18.83 -22.61 5.01
CA THR A 398 -18.67 -22.94 6.43
C THR A 398 -18.87 -21.69 7.31
N PRO A 399 -19.18 -21.85 8.61
CA PRO A 399 -19.27 -20.70 9.52
C PRO A 399 -18.02 -19.82 9.53
N ALA A 400 -16.82 -20.39 9.47
CA ALA A 400 -15.57 -19.64 9.36
C ALA A 400 -15.48 -18.86 8.04
N GLN A 401 -15.87 -19.44 6.90
CA GLN A 401 -15.91 -18.72 5.63
C GLN A 401 -16.92 -17.58 5.63
N LEU A 402 -18.07 -17.76 6.29
CA LEU A 402 -19.05 -16.68 6.47
C LEU A 402 -18.49 -15.56 7.34
N TYR A 403 -17.78 -15.88 8.42
CA TYR A 403 -17.13 -14.90 9.27
C TYR A 403 -16.21 -13.99 8.45
N PHE A 404 -15.31 -14.59 7.66
CA PHE A 404 -14.37 -13.82 6.83
C PHE A 404 -15.07 -13.04 5.71
N ALA A 405 -16.11 -13.59 5.10
CA ALA A 405 -16.91 -12.87 4.12
C ALA A 405 -17.61 -11.64 4.72
N ILE A 406 -18.22 -11.80 5.90
CA ILE A 406 -18.91 -10.70 6.61
C ILE A 406 -17.91 -9.62 7.02
N THR A 407 -16.77 -10.00 7.60
CA THR A 407 -15.76 -9.03 8.06
C THR A 407 -14.99 -8.37 6.93
N THR A 408 -14.86 -9.00 5.76
CA THR A 408 -14.26 -8.41 4.54
C THR A 408 -15.20 -7.43 3.84
N SER A 409 -16.50 -7.65 3.93
CA SER A 409 -17.49 -6.91 3.12
C SER A 409 -17.50 -5.39 3.31
N PRO A 410 -17.18 -4.81 4.49
CA PRO A 410 -17.02 -3.35 4.63
C PRO A 410 -15.91 -2.77 3.73
N ILE A 411 -14.78 -3.46 3.60
CA ILE A 411 -13.65 -3.01 2.76
C ILE A 411 -14.09 -2.96 1.28
N TRP A 412 -14.76 -4.01 0.82
CA TRP A 412 -15.32 -4.09 -0.53
C TRP A 412 -16.38 -3.02 -0.79
N ARG A 413 -17.31 -2.83 0.14
CA ARG A 413 -18.34 -1.78 0.09
C ARG A 413 -17.73 -0.38 -0.07
N ASP A 414 -16.69 -0.08 0.68
CA ASP A 414 -16.05 1.22 0.64
C ASP A 414 -15.23 1.41 -0.66
N ALA A 415 -14.65 0.35 -1.22
CA ALA A 415 -14.07 0.37 -2.56
C ALA A 415 -15.14 0.69 -3.64
N ILE A 416 -16.35 0.13 -3.53
CA ILE A 416 -17.47 0.48 -4.41
C ILE A 416 -17.81 1.98 -4.28
N LYS A 417 -17.91 2.52 -3.07
CA LYS A 417 -18.20 3.95 -2.85
C LYS A 417 -17.13 4.86 -3.46
N ILE A 418 -15.85 4.48 -3.40
CA ILE A 418 -14.77 5.19 -4.09
C ILE A 418 -14.98 5.17 -5.60
N ALA A 419 -15.31 4.00 -6.17
CA ALA A 419 -15.56 3.88 -7.60
C ALA A 419 -16.76 4.74 -8.03
N GLU A 420 -17.84 4.74 -7.26
CA GLU A 420 -19.03 5.57 -7.50
C GLU A 420 -18.72 7.07 -7.41
N ALA A 421 -17.99 7.50 -6.37
CA ALA A 421 -17.57 8.89 -6.20
C ALA A 421 -16.68 9.36 -7.36
N LYS A 422 -15.81 8.48 -7.88
CA LYS A 422 -14.98 8.79 -9.05
C LYS A 422 -15.79 8.80 -10.33
N ALA A 423 -16.67 7.84 -10.56
CA ALA A 423 -17.53 7.78 -11.74
C ALA A 423 -18.45 9.01 -11.86
N ALA A 424 -18.94 9.51 -10.73
CA ALA A 424 -19.79 10.71 -10.68
C ALA A 424 -19.10 12.00 -11.17
N GLN A 425 -17.79 12.02 -11.30
CA GLN A 425 -17.06 13.16 -11.90
C GLN A 425 -17.18 13.23 -13.43
N HIS A 426 -17.56 12.15 -14.12
CA HIS A 426 -17.75 12.05 -15.58
C HIS A 426 -16.55 12.56 -16.42
N ALA A 427 -15.33 12.59 -15.87
CA ALA A 427 -14.16 13.18 -16.53
C ALA A 427 -13.12 12.14 -16.96
N ALA A 428 -12.71 11.26 -16.06
CA ALA A 428 -11.78 10.17 -16.35
C ALA A 428 -12.32 8.83 -15.84
N PRO A 429 -11.98 7.70 -16.50
CA PRO A 429 -12.54 6.40 -16.16
C PRO A 429 -12.05 5.91 -14.80
N VAL A 430 -12.89 5.12 -14.14
CA VAL A 430 -12.52 4.29 -13.01
C VAL A 430 -12.68 2.83 -13.37
N PHE A 431 -11.77 1.98 -12.89
CA PHE A 431 -11.76 0.53 -13.13
C PHE A 431 -11.77 -0.18 -11.78
N MET A 432 -12.63 -1.18 -11.66
CA MET A 432 -12.81 -1.89 -10.40
C MET A 432 -12.37 -3.34 -10.52
N TYR A 433 -11.63 -3.86 -9.52
CA TYR A 433 -11.16 -5.24 -9.51
C TYR A 433 -11.39 -5.94 -8.18
N GLN A 434 -11.36 -7.27 -8.23
CA GLN A 434 -11.23 -8.13 -7.07
C GLN A 434 -10.23 -9.24 -7.38
N LEU A 435 -9.17 -9.39 -6.56
CA LEU A 435 -8.33 -10.58 -6.62
C LEU A 435 -9.12 -11.75 -6.04
N ALA A 436 -9.34 -12.77 -6.86
CA ALA A 436 -10.13 -13.95 -6.51
C ALA A 436 -9.37 -15.26 -6.76
N TYR A 437 -8.04 -15.23 -6.72
CA TYR A 437 -7.21 -16.44 -6.83
C TYR A 437 -7.48 -17.36 -5.64
N PRO A 438 -7.99 -18.59 -5.89
CA PRO A 438 -8.34 -19.50 -4.81
C PRO A 438 -7.07 -20.25 -4.35
N ASP A 439 -6.19 -19.60 -3.59
CA ASP A 439 -5.00 -20.30 -3.08
C ASP A 439 -5.43 -21.48 -2.19
N PRO A 440 -5.14 -22.72 -2.60
CA PRO A 440 -5.55 -23.92 -1.88
C PRO A 440 -4.65 -24.23 -0.69
N THR A 441 -3.61 -23.43 -0.42
CA THR A 441 -2.81 -23.59 0.79
C THR A 441 -3.69 -23.51 2.01
N VAL A 442 -3.60 -24.51 2.89
CA VAL A 442 -4.40 -24.52 4.11
C VAL A 442 -3.72 -23.77 5.23
N VAL A 443 -4.49 -23.07 6.03
CA VAL A 443 -4.01 -22.43 7.26
C VAL A 443 -3.52 -23.52 8.21
N PRO A 444 -2.28 -23.43 8.73
CA PRO A 444 -1.67 -24.47 9.55
C PRO A 444 -2.55 -24.93 10.71
N GLY A 445 -2.63 -26.24 10.87
CA GLY A 445 -3.44 -26.86 11.88
C GLY A 445 -4.95 -26.83 11.62
N THR A 446 -5.39 -26.44 10.42
CA THR A 446 -6.81 -26.37 10.02
C THR A 446 -7.00 -27.01 8.63
N ASN A 447 -8.27 -27.11 8.17
CA ASN A 447 -8.62 -27.44 6.79
C ASN A 447 -9.10 -26.19 6.02
N PHE A 448 -8.85 -24.99 6.55
CA PHE A 448 -9.31 -23.74 5.94
C PHE A 448 -8.37 -23.32 4.81
N PRO A 449 -8.87 -23.15 3.57
CA PRO A 449 -8.04 -22.69 2.46
C PRO A 449 -7.71 -21.21 2.61
N LEU A 450 -6.49 -20.81 2.25
CA LEU A 450 -6.02 -19.43 2.38
C LEU A 450 -6.83 -18.47 1.50
N GLY A 451 -7.22 -18.88 0.31
CA GLY A 451 -7.96 -18.03 -0.63
C GLY A 451 -7.13 -16.85 -1.14
N SER A 452 -7.74 -15.68 -1.19
CA SER A 452 -7.10 -14.40 -1.56
C SER A 452 -7.08 -13.44 -0.37
N PRO A 453 -6.19 -13.64 0.62
CA PRO A 453 -6.12 -12.79 1.79
C PRO A 453 -5.50 -11.43 1.46
N HIS A 454 -5.65 -10.45 2.37
CA HIS A 454 -5.00 -9.14 2.30
C HIS A 454 -3.51 -9.25 1.94
N ALA A 455 -3.00 -8.34 1.14
CA ALA A 455 -1.62 -8.27 0.68
C ALA A 455 -1.15 -9.43 -0.22
N SER A 456 -1.98 -10.46 -0.49
CA SER A 456 -1.61 -11.56 -1.40
C SER A 456 -1.47 -11.11 -2.86
N ASP A 457 -2.01 -9.97 -3.20
CA ASP A 457 -1.91 -9.33 -4.52
C ASP A 457 -0.56 -8.64 -4.77
N ILE A 458 0.18 -8.26 -3.72
CA ILE A 458 1.46 -7.55 -3.85
C ILE A 458 2.47 -8.34 -4.72
N PRO A 459 2.87 -9.57 -4.37
CA PRO A 459 3.84 -10.31 -5.17
C PRO A 459 3.30 -10.61 -6.59
N LEU A 460 2.00 -10.73 -6.77
CA LEU A 460 1.38 -10.96 -8.08
C LEU A 460 1.49 -9.72 -8.98
N LYS A 461 1.23 -8.52 -8.44
CA LYS A 461 1.35 -7.25 -9.16
C LYS A 461 2.79 -6.93 -9.57
N PHE A 462 3.74 -7.21 -8.69
CA PHE A 462 5.16 -7.02 -8.94
C PHE A 462 5.80 -8.15 -9.77
N ALA A 463 5.03 -9.20 -10.11
CA ALA A 463 5.52 -10.43 -10.75
C ALA A 463 6.61 -11.17 -9.93
N ASN A 464 6.62 -10.97 -8.61
CA ASN A 464 7.56 -11.58 -7.65
C ASN A 464 7.01 -12.90 -7.10
N THR A 465 6.57 -13.78 -7.99
CA THR A 465 6.07 -15.10 -7.57
C THR A 465 7.22 -16.05 -7.22
N PRO A 466 7.07 -16.91 -6.20
CA PRO A 466 8.03 -17.94 -5.90
C PRO A 466 8.33 -18.84 -7.11
N THR A 467 9.53 -19.38 -7.17
CA THR A 467 9.96 -20.29 -8.27
C THR A 467 9.14 -21.57 -8.32
N ASP A 468 8.64 -22.04 -7.19
CA ASP A 468 7.74 -23.18 -7.02
C ASP A 468 6.25 -22.82 -7.07
N ALA A 469 5.91 -21.58 -7.43
CA ALA A 469 4.54 -21.13 -7.54
C ALA A 469 3.70 -22.07 -8.43
N ARG A 470 2.46 -22.31 -8.06
CA ARG A 470 1.52 -23.12 -8.83
C ARG A 470 1.21 -22.52 -10.21
N PRO A 471 0.87 -23.32 -11.23
CA PRO A 471 0.53 -22.81 -12.55
C PRO A 471 -0.56 -21.72 -12.53
N GLY A 472 -1.60 -21.89 -11.71
CA GLY A 472 -2.66 -20.90 -11.54
C GLY A 472 -2.16 -19.60 -10.92
N GLN A 473 -1.30 -19.66 -9.92
CA GLN A 473 -0.69 -18.48 -9.30
C GLN A 473 0.17 -17.70 -10.31
N ARG A 474 0.99 -18.42 -11.11
CA ARG A 474 1.78 -17.80 -12.19
C ARG A 474 0.90 -17.17 -13.27
N ALA A 475 -0.23 -17.81 -13.63
CA ALA A 475 -1.18 -17.24 -14.59
C ALA A 475 -1.81 -15.94 -14.03
N THR A 476 -2.28 -15.97 -12.79
CA THR A 476 -2.84 -14.80 -12.09
C THR A 476 -1.82 -13.67 -11.99
N ALA A 477 -0.56 -13.96 -11.66
CA ALA A 477 0.51 -12.97 -11.60
C ALA A 477 0.78 -12.33 -12.98
N ARG A 478 0.80 -13.12 -14.06
CA ARG A 478 0.95 -12.57 -15.43
C ARG A 478 -0.21 -11.64 -15.79
N HIS A 479 -1.44 -12.02 -15.47
CA HIS A 479 -2.61 -11.17 -15.73
C HIS A 479 -2.51 -9.87 -14.92
N MET A 480 -2.25 -9.97 -13.62
CA MET A 480 -2.27 -8.84 -12.72
C MET A 480 -1.13 -7.85 -13.01
N SER A 481 0.11 -8.32 -13.13
CA SER A 481 1.25 -7.45 -13.42
C SER A 481 1.13 -6.76 -14.79
N ALA A 482 0.64 -7.48 -15.81
CA ALA A 482 0.40 -6.89 -17.14
C ALA A 482 -0.73 -5.84 -17.12
N LEU A 483 -1.81 -6.07 -16.37
CA LEU A 483 -2.91 -5.11 -16.22
C LEU A 483 -2.43 -3.80 -15.55
N TRP A 484 -1.61 -3.88 -14.50
CA TRP A 484 -1.04 -2.71 -13.83
C TRP A 484 -0.06 -1.96 -14.73
N ALA A 485 0.83 -2.67 -15.42
CA ALA A 485 1.75 -2.07 -16.40
C ALA A 485 0.99 -1.43 -17.58
N GLY A 486 -0.05 -2.08 -18.09
CA GLY A 486 -0.94 -1.54 -19.12
C GLY A 486 -1.66 -0.27 -18.67
N PHE A 487 -2.16 -0.25 -17.43
CA PHE A 487 -2.77 0.92 -16.84
C PHE A 487 -1.75 2.06 -16.64
N ALA A 488 -0.55 1.76 -16.14
CA ALA A 488 0.53 2.73 -16.01
C ALA A 488 0.86 3.38 -17.36
N ARG A 489 0.87 2.59 -18.44
CA ARG A 489 1.20 3.07 -19.80
C ARG A 489 0.10 3.91 -20.42
N HIS A 490 -1.16 3.45 -20.36
CA HIS A 490 -2.26 3.97 -21.17
C HIS A 490 -3.41 4.62 -20.37
N GLY A 491 -3.39 4.55 -19.04
CA GLY A 491 -4.54 4.94 -18.21
C GLY A 491 -5.76 4.01 -18.39
N ARG A 492 -5.56 2.86 -19.04
CA ARG A 492 -6.54 1.78 -19.21
C ARG A 492 -5.84 0.44 -18.97
N PRO A 493 -6.36 -0.42 -18.07
CA PRO A 493 -5.76 -1.70 -17.80
C PRO A 493 -5.97 -2.64 -19.00
N THR A 494 -4.88 -3.13 -19.56
CA THR A 494 -4.88 -4.07 -20.69
C THR A 494 -3.80 -5.11 -20.49
N ALA A 495 -4.12 -6.38 -20.78
CA ALA A 495 -3.16 -7.48 -20.71
C ALA A 495 -3.47 -8.53 -21.78
N PRO A 496 -2.46 -9.23 -22.34
CA PRO A 496 -2.68 -10.37 -23.20
C PRO A 496 -3.47 -11.48 -22.48
N GLY A 497 -4.42 -12.10 -23.16
CA GLY A 497 -5.21 -13.20 -22.61
C GLY A 497 -6.30 -12.80 -21.59
N VAL A 498 -6.42 -11.52 -21.28
CA VAL A 498 -7.45 -10.98 -20.38
C VAL A 498 -8.51 -10.25 -21.21
N PRO A 499 -9.80 -10.42 -20.94
CA PRO A 499 -10.84 -9.71 -21.68
C PRO A 499 -10.72 -8.20 -21.52
N ARG A 500 -11.25 -7.45 -22.51
CA ARG A 500 -11.30 -5.98 -22.43
C ARG A 500 -12.01 -5.56 -21.14
N TRP A 501 -11.34 -4.74 -20.33
CA TRP A 501 -11.87 -4.25 -19.06
C TRP A 501 -12.65 -2.94 -19.32
N PRO A 502 -13.98 -2.93 -19.19
CA PRO A 502 -14.76 -1.70 -19.31
C PRO A 502 -14.57 -0.80 -18.09
N ALA A 503 -14.75 0.50 -18.28
CA ALA A 503 -14.85 1.41 -17.15
C ALA A 503 -16.06 1.04 -16.29
N TYR A 504 -15.90 1.20 -14.99
CA TYR A 504 -16.99 0.99 -14.03
C TYR A 504 -18.06 2.08 -14.16
N THR A 505 -19.31 1.69 -14.12
CA THR A 505 -20.45 2.58 -13.95
C THR A 505 -21.36 2.04 -12.83
N PRO A 506 -22.13 2.90 -12.15
CA PRO A 506 -23.07 2.45 -11.12
C PRO A 506 -24.15 1.47 -11.62
N GLU A 507 -24.46 1.51 -12.93
CA GLU A 507 -25.47 0.65 -13.56
C GLU A 507 -24.93 -0.77 -13.83
N ASP A 508 -23.73 -0.87 -14.42
CA ASP A 508 -23.12 -2.12 -14.83
C ASP A 508 -22.26 -2.77 -13.73
N ARG A 509 -21.63 -1.94 -12.89
CA ARG A 509 -20.73 -2.39 -11.81
C ARG A 509 -19.68 -3.40 -12.28
N ALA A 510 -19.16 -3.17 -13.50
CA ALA A 510 -18.22 -4.07 -14.13
C ALA A 510 -16.93 -4.17 -13.28
N THR A 511 -16.64 -5.35 -12.80
CA THR A 511 -15.48 -5.65 -11.95
C THR A 511 -14.64 -6.72 -12.63
N MET A 512 -13.34 -6.48 -12.76
CA MET A 512 -12.40 -7.50 -13.19
C MET A 512 -12.13 -8.46 -12.04
N TRP A 513 -12.59 -9.68 -12.17
CA TRP A 513 -12.24 -10.78 -11.28
C TRP A 513 -10.93 -11.39 -11.75
N ILE A 514 -9.87 -11.21 -10.94
CA ILE A 514 -8.51 -11.60 -11.31
C ILE A 514 -8.19 -12.94 -10.67
N ASP A 515 -8.05 -13.93 -11.52
CA ASP A 515 -7.69 -15.31 -11.19
C ASP A 515 -7.00 -15.94 -12.43
N PRO A 516 -6.71 -17.25 -12.47
CA PRO A 516 -6.14 -17.89 -13.66
C PRO A 516 -6.98 -17.70 -14.93
N ASP A 517 -8.30 -17.53 -14.78
CA ASP A 517 -9.27 -17.34 -15.85
C ASP A 517 -9.97 -15.97 -15.73
N SER A 518 -9.16 -14.92 -15.61
CA SER A 518 -9.62 -13.55 -15.35
C SER A 518 -10.77 -13.12 -16.25
N ARG A 519 -11.85 -12.58 -15.65
CA ARG A 519 -13.10 -12.26 -16.35
C ARG A 519 -13.80 -11.04 -15.78
N ILE A 520 -14.71 -10.46 -16.55
CA ILE A 520 -15.59 -9.39 -16.07
C ILE A 520 -16.80 -10.01 -15.38
N VAL A 521 -17.03 -9.61 -14.14
CA VAL A 521 -18.23 -9.92 -13.36
C VAL A 521 -19.00 -8.63 -13.11
N LYS A 522 -20.29 -8.63 -13.44
CA LYS A 522 -21.16 -7.48 -13.17
C LYS A 522 -21.74 -7.59 -11.77
N ASP A 523 -21.58 -6.54 -10.99
CA ASP A 523 -22.12 -6.40 -9.63
C ASP A 523 -21.83 -7.63 -8.73
N PRO A 524 -20.56 -8.03 -8.55
CA PRO A 524 -20.23 -9.15 -7.68
C PRO A 524 -20.74 -8.88 -6.26
N ASP A 525 -21.15 -9.97 -5.58
CA ASP A 525 -21.72 -9.92 -4.22
C ASP A 525 -22.95 -8.99 -4.09
N ARG A 526 -23.78 -8.91 -5.16
CA ARG A 526 -24.94 -8.03 -5.26
C ARG A 526 -25.88 -8.13 -4.05
N ILE A 527 -26.17 -9.35 -3.55
CA ILE A 527 -27.07 -9.58 -2.41
C ILE A 527 -26.53 -8.90 -1.17
N GLU A 528 -25.23 -9.04 -0.92
CA GLU A 528 -24.52 -8.46 0.23
C GLU A 528 -24.48 -6.93 0.11
N ARG A 529 -24.12 -6.41 -1.07
CA ARG A 529 -24.10 -4.97 -1.35
C ARG A 529 -25.47 -4.32 -1.12
N LEU A 530 -26.54 -4.91 -1.64
CA LEU A 530 -27.90 -4.37 -1.44
C LEU A 530 -28.31 -4.39 0.02
N PHE A 531 -27.93 -5.43 0.77
CA PHE A 531 -28.18 -5.48 2.20
C PHE A 531 -27.50 -4.30 2.93
N TRP A 532 -26.22 -4.05 2.64
CA TRP A 532 -25.48 -2.95 3.27
C TRP A 532 -25.99 -1.57 2.88
N ASN A 533 -26.44 -1.37 1.64
CA ASN A 533 -26.98 -0.10 1.17
C ASN A 533 -28.33 0.24 1.82
N ASN A 534 -29.16 -0.78 2.14
CA ASN A 534 -30.46 -0.59 2.77
C ASN A 534 -30.37 -0.41 4.30
N ARG A 535 -29.18 -0.44 4.85
CA ARG A 535 -28.88 -0.29 6.27
C ARG A 535 -28.53 1.18 6.64
N ALA A 536 -28.21 2.00 5.66
CA ALA A 536 -27.78 3.39 5.82
C ALA A 536 -28.96 4.33 6.11
#